data_1eec72260b070b191c1e7c69f18eec31
#
_entry.id   1eec72260b070b191c1e7c69f18eec31
#
_cell.length_a   1.000
_cell.length_b   1.000
_cell.length_c   1.000
_cell.angle_alpha   90.00
_cell.angle_beta   90.00
_cell.angle_gamma   90.00
#
_symmetry.space_group_name_H-M   'P 1'
#
loop_
_entity.id
_entity.type
_entity.pdbx_description
1 polymer ?
#
loop_
_entity_poly.entity_id
_entity_poly.type
_entity_poly.pdbx_seq_one_letter_code
_entity_poly.pdbx_strand_id
1 'polypeptide(L)'
;MKKKIICLADRLLWMVLLCGGLLSACRNEKEDPMEKGPEVPATPYITKVLEFVPCPGQFVNVLPEFKEGDTQETMNQKVLELIENNKRGLVSLGGFGGYVVVGFDHTIENKPGSRDFRVLGNAFNGNSSAAASGTAKGGSYEPGVILVAYDKNGNGKPDADEWYEIQGSAQKGEVEPWYAEAKEVGNDLHCYSDYEITYYKPKAEPKTEEEEAQYIHWTDNKGGEGYLPKNEYHRQPYFPQWIQSDRLTFKGTRLPQNGLNHGTEEAPYFVLFSFAYGYADNAVNDTEGACIDIDWAVDAHGNAVHLPGVDFVKIYTGVHQVNGWLGECSTEVMGVEDLHLLKN
;
A
#
# COMPACT_ATOMS: atom_id res chain seq x y z
N MET A 1 -14.69 -43.11 -57.19
CA MET A 1 -16.00 -43.82 -57.42
C MET A 1 -17.05 -43.09 -56.58
N LYS A 2 -17.93 -42.42 -57.30
CA LYS A 2 -19.41 -42.43 -57.29
C LYS A 2 -20.06 -42.04 -55.96
N LYS A 3 -20.64 -40.80 -55.85
CA LYS A 3 -22.06 -40.43 -56.17
C LYS A 3 -23.00 -40.80 -54.99
N LYS A 4 -23.91 -39.97 -54.46
CA LYS A 4 -24.99 -39.07 -54.98
C LYS A 4 -25.52 -38.26 -53.77
N ILE A 5 -25.76 -37.00 -53.70
CA ILE A 5 -26.82 -36.09 -54.21
C ILE A 5 -28.23 -36.69 -54.24
N ILE A 6 -29.18 -36.05 -53.59
CA ILE A 6 -30.62 -35.79 -53.87
C ILE A 6 -31.16 -35.04 -52.64
N CYS A 7 -31.60 -33.86 -52.58
CA CYS A 7 -32.45 -32.86 -53.24
C CYS A 7 -33.96 -33.09 -53.14
N LEU A 8 -34.68 -32.00 -52.91
CA LEU A 8 -36.09 -31.62 -53.11
C LEU A 8 -37.03 -31.83 -51.90
N ALA A 9 -37.70 -30.89 -51.45
CA ALA A 9 -38.50 -29.73 -51.90
C ALA A 9 -40.02 -29.94 -51.65
N ASP A 10 -40.63 -28.86 -51.20
CA ASP A 10 -42.01 -28.41 -51.40
C ASP A 10 -43.22 -29.10 -50.72
N ARG A 11 -43.96 -28.27 -50.00
CA ARG A 11 -45.32 -27.82 -50.29
C ARG A 11 -45.85 -26.82 -49.26
N LEU A 12 -46.09 -25.76 -49.64
CA LEU A 12 -47.03 -24.63 -49.81
C LEU A 12 -48.51 -24.93 -49.36
N LEU A 13 -49.00 -23.86 -48.67
CA LEU A 13 -50.38 -23.29 -48.73
C LEU A 13 -51.50 -23.97 -47.90
N TRP A 14 -52.14 -23.21 -46.99
CA TRP A 14 -53.40 -22.52 -47.20
C TRP A 14 -53.77 -21.58 -46.04
N MET A 15 -54.25 -20.39 -46.42
CA MET A 15 -54.85 -19.30 -45.66
C MET A 15 -56.20 -19.67 -45.06
N VAL A 16 -56.53 -19.16 -43.88
CA VAL A 16 -57.88 -18.66 -43.52
C VAL A 16 -57.78 -17.51 -42.53
N LEU A 17 -58.26 -16.33 -42.97
CA LEU A 17 -58.55 -15.17 -42.13
C LEU A 17 -59.78 -15.49 -41.23
N LEU A 18 -59.71 -15.10 -39.98
CA LEU A 18 -60.85 -14.75 -39.15
C LEU A 18 -60.52 -13.55 -38.27
N CYS A 19 -61.17 -12.42 -38.58
CA CYS A 19 -61.25 -11.23 -37.78
C CYS A 19 -62.07 -11.51 -36.52
N GLY A 20 -61.49 -11.22 -35.35
CA GLY A 20 -62.21 -11.16 -34.10
C GLY A 20 -61.47 -10.16 -33.18
N GLY A 21 -62.01 -8.96 -33.04
CA GLY A 21 -61.52 -7.94 -32.18
C GLY A 21 -61.56 -8.36 -30.72
N LEU A 22 -60.48 -8.16 -30.03
CA LEU A 22 -60.43 -8.21 -28.56
C LEU A 22 -59.67 -6.97 -28.04
N LEU A 23 -60.38 -6.31 -27.19
CA LEU A 23 -60.03 -5.12 -26.46
C LEU A 23 -58.65 -5.24 -25.79
N SER A 24 -57.79 -4.25 -26.11
CA SER A 24 -56.51 -4.01 -25.41
C SER A 24 -56.81 -3.62 -23.98
N ALA A 25 -56.74 -4.53 -23.05
CA ALA A 25 -56.59 -4.23 -21.61
C ALA A 25 -55.08 -4.00 -21.38
N CYS A 26 -54.68 -2.74 -21.26
CA CYS A 26 -53.39 -2.37 -20.68
C CYS A 26 -53.35 -2.87 -19.24
N ARG A 27 -52.76 -4.05 -19.03
CA ARG A 27 -52.35 -4.48 -17.72
C ARG A 27 -51.01 -3.76 -17.44
N ASN A 28 -51.06 -2.77 -16.54
CA ASN A 28 -49.88 -2.28 -15.86
C ASN A 28 -49.37 -3.47 -15.04
N GLU A 29 -48.42 -4.22 -15.58
CA GLU A 29 -47.56 -5.06 -14.78
C GLU A 29 -46.72 -4.09 -13.96
N LYS A 30 -47.07 -3.90 -12.71
CA LYS A 30 -46.14 -3.41 -11.71
C LYS A 30 -45.01 -4.47 -11.70
N GLU A 31 -43.83 -4.08 -12.15
CA GLU A 31 -42.63 -4.82 -11.83
C GLU A 31 -42.59 -4.94 -10.31
N ASP A 32 -42.76 -6.16 -9.80
CA ASP A 32 -42.52 -6.45 -8.39
C ASP A 32 -41.06 -6.02 -8.13
N PRO A 33 -40.81 -5.26 -7.05
CA PRO A 33 -39.43 -4.92 -6.68
C PRO A 33 -38.68 -6.24 -6.54
N MET A 34 -37.65 -6.47 -7.33
CA MET A 34 -36.73 -7.58 -7.11
C MET A 34 -36.41 -7.60 -5.62
N GLU A 35 -36.80 -8.67 -4.91
CA GLU A 35 -36.35 -8.89 -3.55
C GLU A 35 -34.83 -8.79 -3.56
N LYS A 36 -34.30 -7.71 -2.96
CA LYS A 36 -32.86 -7.64 -2.67
C LYS A 36 -32.56 -8.87 -1.83
N GLY A 37 -31.74 -9.75 -2.34
CA GLY A 37 -31.19 -10.85 -1.55
C GLY A 37 -30.63 -10.31 -0.23
N PRO A 38 -30.47 -11.16 0.79
CA PRO A 38 -29.94 -10.70 2.07
C PRO A 38 -28.66 -9.92 1.85
N GLU A 39 -28.62 -8.64 2.28
CA GLU A 39 -27.42 -7.83 2.25
C GLU A 39 -26.34 -8.55 3.06
N VAL A 40 -25.24 -8.92 2.43
CA VAL A 40 -24.08 -9.44 3.12
C VAL A 40 -23.51 -8.28 3.94
N PRO A 41 -23.39 -8.40 5.27
CA PRO A 41 -22.84 -7.34 6.08
C PRO A 41 -21.42 -6.98 5.61
N ALA A 42 -21.10 -5.69 5.53
CA ALA A 42 -19.76 -5.22 5.23
C ALA A 42 -18.76 -5.78 6.25
N THR A 43 -17.55 -6.09 5.76
CA THR A 43 -16.45 -6.57 6.62
C THR A 43 -15.58 -5.39 7.04
N PRO A 44 -15.06 -5.31 8.29
CA PRO A 44 -14.14 -4.26 8.67
C PRO A 44 -12.77 -4.36 7.99
N TYR A 45 -12.53 -5.39 7.22
CA TYR A 45 -11.24 -5.69 6.62
C TYR A 45 -11.20 -5.39 5.13
N ILE A 46 -10.00 -5.23 4.59
CA ILE A 46 -9.80 -5.10 3.14
C ILE A 46 -10.37 -6.33 2.41
N THR A 47 -10.89 -6.09 1.22
CA THR A 47 -11.43 -7.13 0.32
C THR A 47 -10.74 -7.17 -1.03
N LYS A 48 -9.85 -6.19 -1.30
CA LYS A 48 -9.14 -6.05 -2.56
C LYS A 48 -7.71 -5.61 -2.34
N VAL A 49 -6.80 -6.11 -3.16
CA VAL A 49 -5.48 -5.51 -3.42
C VAL A 49 -5.45 -5.17 -4.89
N LEU A 50 -5.44 -3.87 -5.20
CA LEU A 50 -5.50 -3.38 -6.56
C LEU A 50 -4.12 -3.37 -7.20
N GLU A 51 -3.10 -3.01 -6.41
CA GLU A 51 -1.73 -2.92 -6.89
C GLU A 51 -0.74 -3.16 -5.74
N PHE A 52 0.31 -3.94 -6.01
CA PHE A 52 1.46 -4.16 -5.12
C PHE A 52 2.74 -4.00 -5.92
N VAL A 53 3.46 -2.91 -5.69
CA VAL A 53 4.72 -2.59 -6.36
C VAL A 53 5.76 -2.24 -5.29
N PRO A 54 6.44 -3.23 -4.71
CA PRO A 54 7.49 -2.95 -3.73
C PRO A 54 8.71 -2.32 -4.41
N CYS A 55 9.37 -1.44 -3.69
CA CYS A 55 10.71 -0.99 -4.02
C CYS A 55 11.72 -2.12 -3.76
N PRO A 56 12.88 -2.17 -4.43
CA PRO A 56 13.91 -3.12 -4.07
C PRO A 56 14.24 -3.11 -2.58
N GLY A 57 14.34 -4.32 -1.98
CA GLY A 57 14.58 -4.46 -0.54
C GLY A 57 14.84 -5.89 -0.10
N GLN A 58 15.38 -6.03 1.11
CA GLN A 58 15.84 -7.30 1.65
C GLN A 58 14.73 -8.33 1.91
N PHE A 59 13.48 -7.90 2.07
CA PHE A 59 12.32 -8.79 2.25
C PHE A 59 11.46 -8.91 1.00
N VAL A 60 11.79 -8.18 -0.06
CA VAL A 60 11.12 -8.31 -1.36
C VAL A 60 11.41 -9.67 -1.97
N ASN A 61 10.42 -10.27 -2.63
CA ASN A 61 10.39 -11.67 -3.11
C ASN A 61 10.26 -12.74 -2.01
N VAL A 62 10.16 -12.33 -0.73
CA VAL A 62 9.95 -13.23 0.42
C VAL A 62 8.65 -12.91 1.15
N LEU A 63 8.26 -11.64 1.23
CA LEU A 63 7.07 -11.16 1.93
C LEU A 63 6.19 -10.27 1.01
N PRO A 64 5.33 -10.91 0.16
CA PRO A 64 5.08 -12.33 -0.05
C PRO A 64 6.14 -13.07 -0.88
N GLU A 65 6.19 -14.40 -0.71
CA GLU A 65 7.10 -15.25 -1.48
C GLU A 65 6.77 -15.23 -2.98
N PHE A 66 7.75 -14.78 -3.79
CA PHE A 66 7.71 -14.93 -5.24
C PHE A 66 8.02 -16.37 -5.66
N LYS A 67 7.29 -16.89 -6.64
CA LYS A 67 7.56 -18.15 -7.32
C LYS A 67 7.65 -17.93 -8.81
N GLU A 68 8.49 -18.70 -9.48
CA GLU A 68 8.61 -18.62 -10.94
C GLU A 68 7.24 -18.79 -11.60
N GLY A 69 6.90 -17.85 -12.50
CA GLY A 69 5.60 -17.77 -13.15
C GLY A 69 4.58 -16.83 -12.48
N ASP A 70 4.89 -16.28 -11.29
CA ASP A 70 4.04 -15.25 -10.69
C ASP A 70 4.00 -13.98 -11.56
N THR A 71 2.83 -13.40 -11.65
CA THR A 71 2.55 -12.15 -12.34
C THR A 71 2.18 -11.06 -11.32
N GLN A 72 1.99 -9.82 -11.79
CA GLN A 72 1.47 -8.75 -10.94
C GLN A 72 0.15 -9.12 -10.27
N GLU A 73 -0.76 -9.76 -11.01
CA GLU A 73 -2.06 -10.18 -10.49
C GLU A 73 -1.93 -11.28 -9.42
N THR A 74 -1.07 -12.29 -9.64
CA THR A 74 -0.84 -13.34 -8.64
C THR A 74 -0.16 -12.79 -7.39
N MET A 75 0.74 -11.80 -7.52
CA MET A 75 1.35 -11.16 -6.36
C MET A 75 0.34 -10.30 -5.59
N ASN A 76 -0.54 -9.54 -6.27
CA ASN A 76 -1.64 -8.83 -5.62
C ASN A 76 -2.54 -9.79 -4.83
N GLN A 77 -2.87 -10.96 -5.42
CA GLN A 77 -3.69 -11.97 -4.75
C GLN A 77 -2.99 -12.55 -3.52
N LYS A 78 -1.69 -12.84 -3.59
CA LYS A 78 -0.89 -13.31 -2.44
C LYS A 78 -0.87 -12.29 -1.30
N VAL A 79 -0.74 -11.00 -1.63
CA VAL A 79 -0.84 -9.92 -0.64
C VAL A 79 -2.20 -9.94 0.03
N LEU A 80 -3.30 -9.99 -0.75
CA LEU A 80 -4.64 -10.06 -0.20
C LEU A 80 -4.80 -11.26 0.75
N GLU A 81 -4.38 -12.43 0.33
CA GLU A 81 -4.46 -13.67 1.12
C GLU A 81 -3.70 -13.59 2.45
N LEU A 82 -2.64 -12.78 2.53
CA LEU A 82 -1.87 -12.57 3.75
C LEU A 82 -2.57 -11.64 4.74
N ILE A 83 -3.22 -10.56 4.26
CA ILE A 83 -3.64 -9.45 5.12
C ILE A 83 -5.15 -9.23 5.19
N GLU A 84 -5.97 -10.01 4.47
CA GLU A 84 -7.43 -9.99 4.60
C GLU A 84 -7.93 -10.62 5.90
N ASN A 85 -9.17 -10.33 6.30
CA ASN A 85 -9.88 -11.04 7.36
C ASN A 85 -9.10 -11.15 8.69
N ASN A 86 -8.35 -10.11 9.07
CA ASN A 86 -7.52 -10.10 10.28
C ASN A 86 -6.47 -11.23 10.35
N LYS A 87 -6.00 -11.70 9.21
CA LYS A 87 -4.93 -12.73 9.16
C LYS A 87 -3.60 -12.23 9.68
N ARG A 88 -3.34 -10.92 9.52
CA ARG A 88 -2.13 -10.24 10.00
C ARG A 88 -0.83 -10.90 9.51
N GLY A 89 -0.84 -11.41 8.27
CA GLY A 89 0.39 -11.81 7.59
C GLY A 89 1.23 -10.58 7.22
N LEU A 90 2.52 -10.76 7.06
CA LEU A 90 3.44 -9.65 6.83
C LEU A 90 3.68 -9.43 5.33
N VAL A 91 3.57 -8.17 4.89
CA VAL A 91 3.87 -7.73 3.52
C VAL A 91 4.90 -6.61 3.60
N SER A 92 6.06 -6.78 2.97
CA SER A 92 7.12 -5.77 2.91
C SER A 92 6.98 -4.93 1.66
N LEU A 93 7.03 -3.61 1.82
CA LEU A 93 6.99 -2.65 0.71
C LEU A 93 8.40 -2.34 0.16
N GLY A 94 9.46 -2.80 0.83
CA GLY A 94 10.84 -2.48 0.48
C GLY A 94 11.18 -1.02 0.73
N GLY A 95 12.24 -0.50 0.10
CA GLY A 95 12.71 0.86 0.30
C GLY A 95 11.71 1.95 -0.11
N PHE A 96 12.14 3.20 -0.07
CA PHE A 96 11.30 4.38 -0.29
C PHE A 96 10.43 4.26 -1.56
N GLY A 97 9.16 4.53 -1.38
CA GLY A 97 8.16 4.64 -2.45
C GLY A 97 7.53 3.32 -2.85
N GLY A 98 8.08 2.16 -2.46
CA GLY A 98 7.41 0.87 -2.67
C GLY A 98 6.04 0.87 -1.97
N TYR A 99 5.00 0.34 -2.63
CA TYR A 99 3.62 0.57 -2.19
C TYR A 99 2.67 -0.59 -2.40
N VAL A 100 1.57 -0.52 -1.67
CA VAL A 100 0.37 -1.33 -1.87
C VAL A 100 -0.87 -0.43 -1.95
N VAL A 101 -1.83 -0.79 -2.81
CA VAL A 101 -3.16 -0.18 -2.90
C VAL A 101 -4.21 -1.22 -2.52
N VAL A 102 -4.97 -0.92 -1.48
CA VAL A 102 -6.02 -1.80 -0.96
C VAL A 102 -7.40 -1.13 -1.07
N GLY A 103 -8.46 -1.93 -1.05
CA GLY A 103 -9.83 -1.44 -1.09
C GLY A 103 -10.77 -2.30 -0.24
N PHE A 104 -11.95 -1.76 0.01
CA PHE A 104 -13.00 -2.33 0.85
C PHE A 104 -14.22 -2.73 0.00
N ASP A 105 -15.16 -3.44 0.60
CA ASP A 105 -16.48 -3.75 0.04
C ASP A 105 -17.52 -2.66 0.32
N HIS A 106 -17.10 -1.60 1.04
CA HIS A 106 -17.90 -0.44 1.45
C HIS A 106 -17.00 0.79 1.54
N THR A 107 -17.62 1.96 1.70
CA THR A 107 -16.92 3.21 2.04
C THR A 107 -16.73 3.30 3.54
N ILE A 108 -15.49 3.46 4.02
CA ILE A 108 -15.22 3.83 5.41
C ILE A 108 -15.69 5.26 5.59
N GLU A 109 -16.70 5.48 6.44
CA GLU A 109 -17.25 6.82 6.69
C GLU A 109 -16.24 7.71 7.43
N ASN A 110 -16.15 8.97 7.04
CA ASN A 110 -15.47 10.00 7.81
C ASN A 110 -16.40 10.48 8.93
N LYS A 111 -16.13 10.13 10.18
CA LYS A 111 -16.92 10.54 11.35
C LYS A 111 -16.22 11.65 12.13
N PRO A 112 -16.78 12.85 12.17
CA PRO A 112 -16.16 14.01 12.81
C PRO A 112 -15.67 13.70 14.24
N GLY A 113 -14.37 14.00 14.49
CA GLY A 113 -13.76 13.83 15.80
C GLY A 113 -13.46 12.38 16.20
N SER A 114 -13.56 11.44 15.26
CA SER A 114 -13.19 10.02 15.44
C SER A 114 -11.93 9.69 14.65
N ARG A 115 -11.30 8.58 15.01
CA ARG A 115 -10.40 7.86 14.11
C ARG A 115 -11.25 6.90 13.30
N ASP A 116 -11.03 6.85 11.98
CA ASP A 116 -11.92 6.12 11.08
C ASP A 116 -11.37 4.75 10.70
N PHE A 117 -10.06 4.67 10.49
CA PHE A 117 -9.41 3.39 10.17
C PHE A 117 -8.05 3.28 10.85
N ARG A 118 -7.47 2.09 10.82
CA ARG A 118 -6.08 1.89 11.25
C ARG A 118 -5.31 1.07 10.25
N VAL A 119 -3.99 1.30 10.20
CA VAL A 119 -3.04 0.51 9.42
C VAL A 119 -2.22 -0.32 10.40
N LEU A 120 -2.19 -1.62 10.20
CA LEU A 120 -1.39 -2.56 10.98
C LEU A 120 -0.04 -2.78 10.30
N GLY A 121 1.04 -2.73 11.07
CA GLY A 121 2.41 -3.00 10.65
C GLY A 121 3.12 -3.91 11.65
N ASN A 122 4.44 -3.92 11.64
CA ASN A 122 5.25 -4.69 12.59
C ASN A 122 6.01 -3.82 13.61
N ALA A 123 5.71 -2.53 13.70
CA ALA A 123 6.35 -1.59 14.61
C ALA A 123 6.32 -2.06 16.06
N PHE A 124 7.44 -1.92 16.76
CA PHE A 124 7.55 -2.25 18.18
C PHE A 124 8.51 -1.34 18.94
N ASN A 125 8.28 -1.22 20.25
CA ASN A 125 9.17 -0.49 21.14
C ASN A 125 10.41 -1.31 21.50
N GLY A 126 11.58 -0.70 21.48
CA GLY A 126 12.79 -1.27 22.05
C GLY A 126 12.68 -1.47 23.57
N ASN A 127 13.25 -2.55 24.08
CA ASN A 127 13.13 -2.91 25.51
C ASN A 127 14.25 -2.36 26.40
N SER A 128 15.29 -1.74 25.82
CA SER A 128 16.45 -1.23 26.57
C SER A 128 16.43 0.30 26.68
N SER A 129 17.16 0.83 27.67
CA SER A 129 17.42 2.28 27.79
C SER A 129 18.27 2.80 26.61
N ALA A 130 19.03 1.92 25.94
CA ALA A 130 19.77 2.24 24.74
C ALA A 130 18.85 2.56 23.54
N ALA A 131 17.58 2.19 23.61
CA ALA A 131 16.58 2.52 22.59
C ALA A 131 15.90 3.88 22.83
N ALA A 132 16.47 4.78 23.62
CA ALA A 132 15.88 6.08 23.91
C ALA A 132 16.75 7.23 23.39
N SER A 133 16.11 8.27 22.86
CA SER A 133 16.71 9.56 22.54
C SER A 133 15.88 10.67 23.16
N GLY A 134 16.47 11.44 24.08
CA GLY A 134 15.72 12.42 24.88
C GLY A 134 14.57 11.77 25.62
N THR A 135 13.34 12.21 25.35
CA THR A 135 12.09 11.64 25.88
C THR A 135 11.47 10.61 24.95
N ALA A 136 11.97 10.45 23.74
CA ALA A 136 11.49 9.49 22.78
C ALA A 136 11.95 8.08 23.12
N LYS A 137 11.06 7.11 22.92
CA LYS A 137 11.36 5.69 23.00
C LYS A 137 11.37 5.13 21.60
N GLY A 138 12.55 4.77 21.12
CA GLY A 138 12.72 4.15 19.82
C GLY A 138 12.52 2.63 19.87
N GLY A 139 12.64 2.02 18.71
CA GLY A 139 12.47 0.59 18.50
C GLY A 139 12.70 0.22 17.05
N SER A 140 11.71 -0.41 16.42
CA SER A 140 11.62 -0.58 14.98
C SER A 140 10.36 0.12 14.50
N TYR A 141 10.53 1.30 13.94
CA TYR A 141 9.48 2.10 13.36
C TYR A 141 9.89 2.47 11.94
N GLU A 142 9.13 1.98 10.96
CA GLU A 142 9.44 2.12 9.54
C GLU A 142 8.32 2.87 8.80
N PRO A 143 8.19 4.19 9.05
CA PRO A 143 6.99 4.95 8.74
C PRO A 143 6.64 4.96 7.25
N GLY A 144 5.40 4.57 6.95
CA GLY A 144 4.79 4.65 5.63
C GLY A 144 3.83 5.82 5.51
N VAL A 145 3.91 6.53 4.39
CA VAL A 145 2.96 7.58 4.02
C VAL A 145 1.67 6.93 3.52
N ILE A 146 0.55 7.54 3.90
CA ILE A 146 -0.79 7.04 3.57
C ILE A 146 -1.48 8.02 2.64
N LEU A 147 -2.01 7.52 1.51
CA LEU A 147 -2.97 8.23 0.69
C LEU A 147 -4.31 7.53 0.76
N VAL A 148 -5.38 8.32 0.65
CA VAL A 148 -6.76 7.84 0.64
C VAL A 148 -7.48 8.31 -0.61
N ALA A 149 -8.43 7.52 -1.11
CA ALA A 149 -9.26 7.90 -2.23
C ALA A 149 -10.73 7.56 -1.95
N TYR A 150 -11.60 8.50 -2.35
CA TYR A 150 -13.04 8.32 -2.38
C TYR A 150 -13.48 8.14 -3.84
N ASP A 151 -14.16 7.04 -4.14
CA ASP A 151 -14.67 6.71 -5.48
C ASP A 151 -15.86 7.60 -5.86
N LYS A 152 -15.58 8.80 -6.35
CA LYS A 152 -16.60 9.83 -6.64
C LYS A 152 -17.55 9.43 -7.76
N ASN A 153 -17.06 8.61 -8.70
CA ASN A 153 -17.83 8.24 -9.88
C ASN A 153 -18.42 6.83 -9.81
N GLY A 154 -18.12 6.08 -8.74
CA GLY A 154 -18.66 4.73 -8.50
C GLY A 154 -18.14 3.67 -9.47
N ASN A 155 -16.92 3.85 -10.03
CA ASN A 155 -16.36 2.92 -11.01
C ASN A 155 -15.62 1.73 -10.38
N GLY A 156 -15.47 1.71 -9.06
CA GLY A 156 -14.78 0.66 -8.29
C GLY A 156 -13.27 0.69 -8.38
N LYS A 157 -12.68 1.82 -8.79
CA LYS A 157 -11.24 2.06 -8.93
C LYS A 157 -10.89 3.45 -8.37
N PRO A 158 -9.69 3.64 -7.84
CA PRO A 158 -9.19 4.96 -7.49
C PRO A 158 -8.66 5.66 -8.75
N ASP A 159 -9.29 6.75 -9.17
CA ASP A 159 -8.80 7.58 -10.27
C ASP A 159 -7.69 8.53 -9.81
N ALA A 160 -6.89 9.03 -10.76
CA ALA A 160 -5.69 9.80 -10.44
C ALA A 160 -5.99 11.12 -9.67
N ASP A 161 -7.18 11.71 -9.84
CA ASP A 161 -7.63 12.94 -9.20
C ASP A 161 -8.43 12.73 -7.91
N GLU A 162 -8.54 11.48 -7.45
CA GLU A 162 -9.26 11.10 -6.23
C GLU A 162 -8.34 10.89 -5.03
N TRP A 163 -7.02 10.90 -5.24
CA TRP A 163 -6.04 10.66 -4.19
C TRP A 163 -5.72 11.91 -3.37
N TYR A 164 -5.74 11.75 -2.06
CA TYR A 164 -5.37 12.74 -1.06
C TYR A 164 -4.41 12.12 -0.05
N GLU A 165 -3.39 12.89 0.38
CA GLU A 165 -2.42 12.42 1.35
C GLU A 165 -2.92 12.68 2.77
N ILE A 166 -2.75 11.71 3.67
CA ILE A 166 -2.94 11.91 5.11
C ILE A 166 -1.75 12.69 5.64
N GLN A 167 -1.98 13.91 6.10
CA GLN A 167 -0.94 14.79 6.61
C GLN A 167 -0.53 14.41 8.03
N GLY A 168 0.63 13.80 8.18
CA GLY A 168 1.20 13.46 9.48
C GLY A 168 2.02 14.60 10.11
N SER A 169 2.58 14.33 11.30
CA SER A 169 3.31 15.32 12.12
C SER A 169 4.54 15.90 11.39
N ALA A 170 5.31 15.09 10.68
CA ALA A 170 6.50 15.55 9.97
C ALA A 170 6.18 16.54 8.84
N GLN A 171 5.09 16.31 8.07
CA GLN A 171 4.66 17.22 7.02
C GLN A 171 4.15 18.56 7.58
N LYS A 172 3.63 18.58 8.80
CA LYS A 172 3.27 19.82 9.52
C LYS A 172 4.48 20.54 10.11
N GLY A 173 5.67 19.94 10.01
CA GLY A 173 6.90 20.52 10.55
C GLY A 173 7.01 20.41 12.06
N GLU A 174 6.31 19.46 12.67
CA GLU A 174 6.45 19.19 14.09
C GLU A 174 7.85 18.64 14.40
N VAL A 175 8.40 19.06 15.54
CA VAL A 175 9.75 18.67 15.97
C VAL A 175 9.67 17.48 16.89
N GLU A 176 10.25 16.36 16.48
CA GLU A 176 10.30 15.15 17.30
C GLU A 176 11.44 15.23 18.34
N PRO A 177 11.28 14.59 19.53
CA PRO A 177 12.29 14.64 20.60
C PRO A 177 13.67 14.10 20.19
N TRP A 178 13.73 13.22 19.19
CA TRP A 178 14.97 12.60 18.69
C TRP A 178 15.67 13.42 17.58
N TYR A 179 15.07 14.51 17.07
CA TYR A 179 15.64 15.31 15.96
C TYR A 179 16.99 15.93 16.32
N ALA A 180 17.22 16.31 17.58
CA ALA A 180 18.49 16.89 17.98
C ALA A 180 19.64 15.91 17.77
N GLU A 181 19.49 14.67 18.20
CA GLU A 181 20.47 13.61 18.05
C GLU A 181 20.66 13.20 16.57
N ALA A 182 19.55 13.04 15.85
CA ALA A 182 19.58 12.71 14.42
C ALA A 182 20.33 13.75 13.60
N LYS A 183 20.21 15.03 13.95
CA LYS A 183 20.96 16.12 13.34
C LYS A 183 22.46 16.03 13.61
N GLU A 184 22.84 15.66 14.85
CA GLU A 184 24.24 15.53 15.24
C GLU A 184 24.97 14.44 14.45
N VAL A 185 24.28 13.34 14.12
CA VAL A 185 24.84 12.25 13.30
C VAL A 185 24.70 12.48 11.80
N GLY A 186 24.10 13.60 11.38
CA GLY A 186 24.04 14.02 9.97
C GLY A 186 22.84 13.45 9.20
N ASN A 187 21.80 12.97 9.87
CA ASN A 187 20.56 12.55 9.23
C ASN A 187 19.90 13.73 8.50
N ASP A 188 19.33 13.45 7.32
CA ASP A 188 18.51 14.41 6.60
C ASP A 188 17.11 14.48 7.22
N LEU A 189 16.86 15.59 7.94
CA LEU A 189 15.60 15.85 8.64
C LEU A 189 14.59 16.65 7.80
N HIS A 190 14.87 16.85 6.51
CA HIS A 190 13.94 17.55 5.63
C HIS A 190 12.81 16.64 5.17
N CYS A 191 11.56 17.11 5.30
CA CYS A 191 10.40 16.46 4.70
C CYS A 191 10.18 17.04 3.29
N TYR A 192 10.35 16.21 2.25
CA TYR A 192 10.21 16.63 0.86
C TYR A 192 8.86 16.17 0.31
N SER A 193 8.01 17.09 -0.10
CA SER A 193 6.70 16.76 -0.69
C SER A 193 6.74 16.30 -2.15
N ASP A 194 7.88 16.48 -2.84
CA ASP A 194 8.08 16.24 -4.27
C ASP A 194 9.32 15.36 -4.55
N TYR A 195 9.62 14.44 -3.65
CA TYR A 195 10.76 13.55 -3.81
C TYR A 195 10.48 12.50 -4.87
N GLU A 196 11.43 12.32 -5.78
CA GLU A 196 11.37 11.28 -6.81
C GLU A 196 12.70 10.54 -6.85
N ILE A 197 12.66 9.22 -6.84
CA ILE A 197 13.81 8.33 -6.87
C ILE A 197 13.64 7.24 -7.90
N THR A 198 14.72 6.87 -8.58
CA THR A 198 14.75 5.77 -9.55
C THR A 198 15.77 4.73 -9.09
N TYR A 199 15.31 3.48 -8.96
CA TYR A 199 16.15 2.31 -8.68
C TYR A 199 16.35 1.50 -9.95
N TYR A 200 17.59 1.11 -10.20
CA TYR A 200 17.98 0.40 -11.42
C TYR A 200 18.17 -1.09 -11.13
N LYS A 201 17.58 -1.95 -11.98
CA LYS A 201 17.69 -3.39 -11.88
C LYS A 201 19.15 -3.82 -12.08
N PRO A 202 19.76 -4.56 -11.15
CA PRO A 202 21.13 -5.05 -11.32
C PRO A 202 21.18 -6.05 -12.48
N LYS A 203 22.30 -6.06 -13.21
CA LYS A 203 22.51 -6.97 -14.34
C LYS A 203 22.69 -8.43 -13.88
N ALA A 204 23.18 -8.63 -12.68
CA ALA A 204 23.39 -9.91 -12.04
C ALA A 204 23.40 -9.76 -10.52
N GLU A 205 23.20 -10.88 -9.80
CA GLU A 205 23.41 -10.93 -8.36
C GLU A 205 24.88 -10.74 -8.02
N PRO A 206 25.19 -9.97 -6.93
CA PRO A 206 26.56 -9.70 -6.52
C PRO A 206 27.29 -10.96 -6.06
N LYS A 207 28.59 -11.03 -6.28
CA LYS A 207 29.46 -12.16 -5.96
C LYS A 207 30.61 -11.80 -5.04
N THR A 208 30.89 -10.51 -4.87
CA THR A 208 31.97 -9.98 -4.02
C THR A 208 31.39 -8.96 -3.05
N GLU A 209 32.08 -8.69 -1.94
CA GLU A 209 31.69 -7.66 -0.97
C GLU A 209 31.58 -6.27 -1.61
N GLU A 210 32.43 -5.95 -2.59
CA GLU A 210 32.37 -4.68 -3.32
C GLU A 210 31.10 -4.60 -4.17
N GLU A 211 30.71 -5.68 -4.86
CA GLU A 211 29.47 -5.75 -5.64
C GLU A 211 28.25 -5.73 -4.71
N GLU A 212 28.34 -6.33 -3.52
CA GLU A 212 27.28 -6.28 -2.50
C GLU A 212 27.07 -4.87 -1.97
N ALA A 213 28.14 -4.13 -1.73
CA ALA A 213 28.07 -2.74 -1.30
C ALA A 213 27.42 -1.82 -2.36
N GLN A 214 27.52 -2.21 -3.65
CA GLN A 214 27.01 -1.45 -4.81
C GLN A 214 25.86 -2.19 -5.52
N TYR A 215 24.99 -2.85 -4.76
CA TYR A 215 24.04 -3.81 -5.35
C TYR A 215 22.92 -3.14 -6.18
N ILE A 216 22.07 -2.32 -5.56
CA ILE A 216 20.98 -1.63 -6.28
C ILE A 216 21.32 -0.16 -6.40
N HIS A 217 21.71 0.26 -7.59
CA HIS A 217 21.96 1.67 -7.90
C HIS A 217 20.67 2.48 -7.87
N TRP A 218 20.72 3.70 -7.32
CA TRP A 218 19.61 4.64 -7.35
C TRP A 218 20.08 6.07 -7.63
N THR A 219 19.18 6.88 -8.19
CA THR A 219 19.33 8.33 -8.39
C THR A 219 18.05 9.04 -8.00
N ASP A 220 18.15 10.29 -7.50
CA ASP A 220 16.98 11.07 -7.12
C ASP A 220 16.91 12.46 -7.79
N ASN A 221 15.76 13.14 -7.63
CA ASN A 221 15.55 14.48 -8.19
C ASN A 221 16.16 15.62 -7.36
N LYS A 222 16.85 15.30 -6.28
CA LYS A 222 17.59 16.28 -5.44
C LYS A 222 19.08 16.25 -5.76
N GLY A 223 19.50 15.45 -6.75
CA GLY A 223 20.89 15.27 -7.16
C GLY A 223 21.64 14.22 -6.35
N GLY A 224 20.90 13.41 -5.58
CA GLY A 224 21.46 12.26 -4.86
C GLY A 224 21.66 11.06 -5.79
N GLU A 225 22.71 10.29 -5.51
CA GLU A 225 23.07 9.04 -6.16
C GLU A 225 23.71 8.11 -5.14
N GLY A 226 23.40 6.81 -5.22
CA GLY A 226 23.98 5.84 -4.29
C GLY A 226 23.53 4.42 -4.57
N TYR A 227 23.69 3.58 -3.57
CA TYR A 227 23.38 2.16 -3.66
C TYR A 227 22.60 1.69 -2.44
N LEU A 228 21.66 0.76 -2.66
CA LEU A 228 21.13 -0.09 -1.62
C LEU A 228 22.03 -1.35 -1.57
N PRO A 229 22.79 -1.55 -0.48
CA PRO A 229 23.70 -2.68 -0.38
C PRO A 229 22.95 -3.98 -0.14
N LYS A 230 23.56 -5.11 -0.52
CA LYS A 230 23.06 -6.43 -0.19
C LYS A 230 23.43 -6.78 1.25
N ASN A 231 22.43 -7.17 2.03
CA ASN A 231 22.61 -7.61 3.41
C ASN A 231 23.16 -9.05 3.45
N GLU A 232 24.09 -9.34 4.35
CA GLU A 232 24.66 -10.68 4.52
C GLU A 232 23.64 -11.74 5.00
N TYR A 233 22.58 -11.33 5.69
CA TYR A 233 21.52 -12.19 6.23
C TYR A 233 20.40 -12.48 5.23
N HIS A 234 20.29 -11.67 4.15
CA HIS A 234 19.22 -11.76 3.15
C HIS A 234 19.81 -11.91 1.75
N ARG A 235 19.94 -13.18 1.29
CA ARG A 235 20.71 -13.50 0.08
C ARG A 235 19.88 -13.59 -1.20
N GLN A 236 18.54 -13.54 -1.12
CA GLN A 236 17.65 -13.53 -2.27
C GLN A 236 17.80 -12.21 -3.07
N PRO A 237 17.34 -12.18 -4.34
CA PRO A 237 17.28 -10.95 -5.11
C PRO A 237 16.41 -9.88 -4.43
N TYR A 238 16.85 -8.60 -4.47
CA TYR A 238 16.10 -7.48 -3.88
C TYR A 238 15.15 -6.81 -4.87
N PHE A 239 15.46 -6.85 -6.16
CA PHE A 239 14.57 -6.31 -7.17
C PHE A 239 13.35 -7.22 -7.38
N PRO A 240 12.11 -6.70 -7.42
CA PRO A 240 10.90 -7.52 -7.61
C PRO A 240 10.98 -8.37 -8.87
N GLN A 241 10.91 -9.70 -8.75
CA GLN A 241 11.22 -10.61 -9.88
C GLN A 241 10.10 -10.73 -10.91
N TRP A 242 8.86 -10.42 -10.54
CA TRP A 242 7.73 -10.39 -11.49
C TRP A 242 7.67 -9.11 -12.32
N ILE A 243 8.43 -8.07 -11.96
CA ILE A 243 8.46 -6.80 -12.71
C ILE A 243 9.52 -6.85 -13.79
N GLN A 244 9.10 -6.68 -15.05
CA GLN A 244 9.97 -6.79 -16.22
C GLN A 244 10.79 -5.53 -16.50
N SER A 245 10.41 -4.39 -15.92
CA SER A 245 11.15 -3.13 -16.11
C SER A 245 12.60 -3.23 -15.64
N ASP A 246 13.50 -2.51 -16.32
CA ASP A 246 14.90 -2.37 -15.93
C ASP A 246 15.11 -1.32 -14.83
N ARG A 247 14.06 -0.61 -14.45
CA ARG A 247 14.05 0.38 -13.37
C ARG A 247 12.67 0.54 -12.76
N LEU A 248 12.65 1.06 -11.54
CA LEU A 248 11.45 1.47 -10.84
C LEU A 248 11.63 2.93 -10.39
N THR A 249 10.67 3.77 -10.73
CA THR A 249 10.66 5.18 -10.30
C THR A 249 9.48 5.39 -9.37
N PHE A 250 9.75 5.94 -8.19
CA PHE A 250 8.74 6.27 -7.19
C PHE A 250 8.75 7.76 -6.90
N LYS A 251 7.57 8.30 -6.63
CA LYS A 251 7.38 9.71 -6.30
C LYS A 251 6.40 9.87 -5.16
N GLY A 252 6.70 10.79 -4.25
CA GLY A 252 5.83 11.12 -3.12
C GLY A 252 6.52 11.98 -2.07
N THR A 253 5.92 12.05 -0.90
CA THR A 253 6.50 12.69 0.27
C THR A 253 7.58 11.79 0.87
N ARG A 254 8.81 12.31 0.99
CA ARG A 254 9.90 11.66 1.71
C ARG A 254 9.99 12.23 3.13
N LEU A 255 9.86 11.38 4.10
CA LEU A 255 9.96 11.72 5.52
C LEU A 255 11.41 11.89 5.97
N PRO A 256 11.65 12.60 7.08
CA PRO A 256 12.95 12.66 7.73
C PRO A 256 13.54 11.29 8.05
N GLN A 257 14.86 11.16 7.98
CA GLN A 257 15.57 9.94 8.37
C GLN A 257 15.48 9.74 9.87
N ASN A 258 14.91 8.60 10.30
CA ASN A 258 14.55 8.32 11.69
C ASN A 258 15.39 7.24 12.36
N GLY A 259 16.34 6.64 11.65
CA GLY A 259 17.23 5.61 12.17
C GLY A 259 18.51 6.21 12.77
N LEU A 260 18.88 5.79 13.98
CA LEU A 260 20.09 6.20 14.70
C LEU A 260 20.90 4.98 15.09
N ASN A 261 22.23 5.06 14.96
CA ASN A 261 23.14 4.04 15.49
C ASN A 261 23.56 4.42 16.91
N HIS A 262 22.99 3.76 17.91
CA HIS A 262 23.34 3.90 19.32
C HIS A 262 24.48 2.97 19.77
N GLY A 263 25.03 2.19 18.84
CA GLY A 263 26.21 1.34 19.07
C GLY A 263 27.54 2.01 18.69
N THR A 264 28.56 1.19 18.48
CA THR A 264 29.85 1.61 17.93
C THR A 264 29.99 1.17 16.47
N GLU A 265 31.10 1.51 15.82
CA GLU A 265 31.40 0.99 14.46
C GLU A 265 31.56 -0.54 14.48
N GLU A 266 32.18 -1.09 15.54
CA GLU A 266 32.42 -2.53 15.66
C GLU A 266 31.18 -3.31 16.15
N ALA A 267 30.25 -2.65 16.84
CA ALA A 267 29.02 -3.23 17.40
C ALA A 267 27.84 -2.28 17.19
N PRO A 268 27.37 -2.11 15.95
CA PRO A 268 26.29 -1.18 15.65
C PRO A 268 24.97 -1.66 16.24
N TYR A 269 24.22 -0.71 16.83
CA TYR A 269 22.89 -0.93 17.39
C TYR A 269 21.95 0.14 16.84
N PHE A 270 21.26 -0.19 15.77
CA PHE A 270 20.32 0.74 15.14
C PHE A 270 18.99 0.76 15.87
N VAL A 271 18.46 1.97 16.05
CA VAL A 271 17.17 2.25 16.66
C VAL A 271 16.42 3.19 15.73
N LEU A 272 15.20 2.82 15.37
CA LEU A 272 14.33 3.64 14.54
C LEU A 272 13.26 4.29 15.42
N PHE A 273 12.96 5.57 15.16
CA PHE A 273 12.05 6.38 15.97
C PHE A 273 10.75 6.65 15.22
N SER A 274 9.64 6.65 15.97
CA SER A 274 8.33 7.02 15.41
C SER A 274 8.21 8.54 15.25
N PHE A 275 7.31 8.95 14.35
CA PHE A 275 6.70 10.27 14.33
C PHE A 275 5.44 10.30 15.21
N ALA A 276 4.95 11.50 15.54
CA ALA A 276 3.87 11.63 16.51
C ALA A 276 2.55 10.99 16.03
N TYR A 277 2.18 11.13 14.73
CA TYR A 277 0.96 10.54 14.16
C TYR A 277 0.95 10.63 12.62
N GLY A 278 0.00 9.91 12.00
CA GLY A 278 -0.36 10.07 10.58
C GLY A 278 0.36 9.14 9.62
N TYR A 279 1.04 8.10 10.11
CA TYR A 279 1.81 7.17 9.28
C TYR A 279 1.47 5.71 9.59
N ALA A 280 1.58 4.86 8.58
CA ALA A 280 1.57 3.41 8.72
C ALA A 280 2.88 2.94 9.38
N ASP A 281 2.87 1.79 10.03
CA ASP A 281 4.04 1.13 10.65
C ASP A 281 4.88 2.08 11.55
N ASN A 282 4.19 3.01 12.19
CA ASN A 282 4.72 4.09 13.00
C ASN A 282 4.28 3.99 14.47
N ALA A 283 3.49 3.00 14.80
CA ALA A 283 3.02 2.74 16.15
C ALA A 283 2.75 1.24 16.32
N VAL A 284 2.81 0.79 17.57
CA VAL A 284 2.44 -0.59 17.91
C VAL A 284 0.98 -0.84 17.54
N ASN A 285 0.73 -1.98 16.89
CA ASN A 285 -0.62 -2.39 16.50
C ASN A 285 -1.59 -2.38 17.70
N ASP A 286 -2.87 -2.17 17.41
CA ASP A 286 -3.97 -2.12 18.38
C ASP A 286 -3.84 -0.96 19.39
N THR A 287 -3.01 0.06 19.09
CA THR A 287 -2.92 1.32 19.86
C THR A 287 -3.54 2.49 19.09
N GLU A 288 -3.86 3.58 19.80
CA GLU A 288 -4.39 4.81 19.17
C GLU A 288 -3.41 5.40 18.14
N GLY A 289 -2.11 5.22 18.33
CA GLY A 289 -1.09 5.73 17.40
C GLY A 289 -1.13 5.10 16.00
N ALA A 290 -1.73 3.90 15.85
CA ALA A 290 -1.93 3.25 14.56
C ALA A 290 -3.23 3.69 13.87
N CYS A 291 -4.07 4.50 14.55
CA CYS A 291 -5.37 4.93 14.07
C CYS A 291 -5.26 6.25 13.28
N ILE A 292 -5.98 6.32 12.17
CA ILE A 292 -5.95 7.43 11.20
C ILE A 292 -7.32 8.09 11.16
N ASP A 293 -7.29 9.42 11.06
CA ASP A 293 -8.45 10.29 10.90
C ASP A 293 -8.51 10.75 9.43
N ILE A 294 -9.62 10.54 8.77
CA ILE A 294 -9.79 10.97 7.37
C ILE A 294 -9.76 12.50 7.25
N ASP A 295 -10.11 13.24 8.31
CA ASP A 295 -10.00 14.70 8.33
C ASP A 295 -8.55 15.22 8.28
N TRP A 296 -7.55 14.35 8.37
CA TRP A 296 -6.15 14.71 8.11
C TRP A 296 -5.79 14.75 6.61
N ALA A 297 -6.73 14.43 5.73
CA ALA A 297 -6.52 14.46 4.29
C ALA A 297 -6.22 15.87 3.77
N VAL A 298 -5.20 15.98 2.92
CA VAL A 298 -4.82 17.23 2.25
C VAL A 298 -4.70 17.02 0.74
N ASP A 299 -4.90 18.12 0.00
CA ASP A 299 -4.64 18.17 -1.44
C ASP A 299 -3.12 18.29 -1.74
N ALA A 300 -2.74 18.29 -3.02
CA ALA A 300 -1.36 18.43 -3.47
C ALA A 300 -0.68 19.76 -3.06
N HIS A 301 -1.46 20.74 -2.54
CA HIS A 301 -0.96 22.01 -2.04
C HIS A 301 -0.90 22.07 -0.51
N GLY A 302 -1.26 20.95 0.17
CA GLY A 302 -1.31 20.88 1.62
C GLY A 302 -2.56 21.53 2.24
N ASN A 303 -3.58 21.85 1.46
CA ASN A 303 -4.85 22.36 1.98
C ASN A 303 -5.71 21.21 2.48
N ALA A 304 -6.33 21.38 3.65
CA ALA A 304 -7.24 20.38 4.20
C ALA A 304 -8.42 20.10 3.25
N VAL A 305 -8.76 18.84 3.08
CA VAL A 305 -9.87 18.37 2.26
C VAL A 305 -10.82 17.57 3.15
N HIS A 306 -12.11 17.89 3.07
CA HIS A 306 -13.13 17.10 3.75
C HIS A 306 -13.70 16.06 2.80
N LEU A 307 -13.36 14.79 3.02
CA LEU A 307 -13.89 13.64 2.29
C LEU A 307 -15.10 13.07 3.04
N PRO A 308 -16.15 12.59 2.36
CA PRO A 308 -17.27 11.91 3.04
C PRO A 308 -16.86 10.55 3.60
N GLY A 309 -15.79 9.98 3.11
CA GLY A 309 -15.23 8.69 3.48
C GLY A 309 -14.13 8.28 2.50
N VAL A 310 -13.66 7.04 2.62
CA VAL A 310 -12.65 6.46 1.73
C VAL A 310 -13.02 5.05 1.30
N ASP A 311 -12.73 4.71 0.05
CA ASP A 311 -12.94 3.40 -0.55
C ASP A 311 -11.62 2.66 -0.77
N PHE A 312 -10.52 3.43 -0.93
CA PHE A 312 -9.18 2.91 -1.21
C PHE A 312 -8.13 3.59 -0.34
N VAL A 313 -7.14 2.80 0.06
CA VAL A 313 -5.97 3.26 0.81
C VAL A 313 -4.72 2.81 0.07
N LYS A 314 -3.79 3.75 -0.16
CA LYS A 314 -2.45 3.47 -0.66
C LYS A 314 -1.45 3.74 0.46
N ILE A 315 -0.55 2.80 0.69
CA ILE A 315 0.52 2.91 1.68
C ILE A 315 1.83 2.73 0.94
N TYR A 316 2.81 3.63 1.18
CA TYR A 316 4.15 3.46 0.64
C TYR A 316 5.22 3.79 1.68
N THR A 317 6.38 3.15 1.58
CA THR A 317 7.53 3.44 2.46
C THR A 317 7.93 4.90 2.37
N GLY A 318 7.86 5.63 3.50
CA GLY A 318 8.04 7.07 3.55
C GLY A 318 9.49 7.52 3.79
N VAL A 319 10.35 6.66 4.34
CA VAL A 319 11.74 7.00 4.69
C VAL A 319 12.72 6.40 3.70
N HIS A 320 13.68 7.21 3.23
CA HIS A 320 14.81 6.76 2.43
C HIS A 320 16.07 6.74 3.30
N GLN A 321 16.37 5.60 3.91
CA GLN A 321 17.53 5.40 4.79
C GLN A 321 17.96 3.93 4.79
N VAL A 322 19.26 3.68 4.88
CA VAL A 322 19.82 2.35 5.14
C VAL A 322 20.43 2.36 6.54
N ASN A 323 20.04 1.41 7.36
CA ASN A 323 20.37 1.31 8.79
C ASN A 323 21.36 0.17 9.05
N GLY A 324 22.49 0.18 8.37
CA GLY A 324 23.54 -0.83 8.50
C GLY A 324 23.02 -2.25 8.29
N TRP A 325 23.21 -3.13 9.26
CA TRP A 325 22.78 -4.53 9.19
C TRP A 325 21.25 -4.73 9.22
N LEU A 326 20.48 -3.74 9.67
CA LEU A 326 19.01 -3.79 9.56
C LEU A 326 18.55 -3.65 8.10
N GLY A 327 19.39 -3.08 7.21
CA GLY A 327 19.05 -2.85 5.82
C GLY A 327 18.31 -1.53 5.59
N GLU A 328 17.59 -1.46 4.49
CA GLU A 328 16.74 -0.30 4.16
C GLU A 328 15.59 -0.15 5.15
N CYS A 329 15.13 1.07 5.37
CA CYS A 329 13.84 1.31 6.00
C CYS A 329 12.74 0.79 5.05
N SER A 330 11.97 -0.18 5.51
CA SER A 330 10.93 -0.87 4.73
C SER A 330 9.64 -0.88 5.55
N THR A 331 8.63 -0.17 5.09
CA THR A 331 7.30 -0.23 5.72
C THR A 331 6.69 -1.61 5.52
N GLU A 332 6.27 -2.25 6.60
CA GLU A 332 5.51 -3.49 6.56
C GLU A 332 4.01 -3.23 6.78
N VAL A 333 3.19 -3.98 6.04
CA VAL A 333 1.72 -3.91 6.14
C VAL A 333 1.18 -5.28 6.54
N MET A 334 0.35 -5.29 7.59
CA MET A 334 -0.34 -6.49 8.09
C MET A 334 -1.85 -6.42 7.93
N GLY A 335 -2.37 -5.30 7.45
CA GLY A 335 -3.79 -5.07 7.21
C GLY A 335 -4.20 -3.62 7.33
N VAL A 336 -5.40 -3.31 6.85
CA VAL A 336 -6.10 -2.05 7.09
C VAL A 336 -7.50 -2.38 7.56
N GLU A 337 -7.97 -1.71 8.61
CA GLU A 337 -9.21 -2.05 9.29
C GLU A 337 -10.09 -0.81 9.48
N ASP A 338 -11.39 -0.92 9.11
CA ASP A 338 -12.42 0.06 9.44
C ASP A 338 -12.75 -0.03 10.93
N LEU A 339 -12.45 1.04 11.68
CA LEU A 339 -12.66 1.11 13.13
C LEU A 339 -14.16 1.18 13.49
N HIS A 340 -15.02 1.61 12.57
CA HIS A 340 -16.45 1.74 12.83
C HIS A 340 -17.20 0.40 12.79
N LEU A 341 -16.62 -0.60 12.12
CA LEU A 341 -17.18 -1.94 12.00
C LEU A 341 -16.52 -2.98 12.90
N LEU A 342 -15.36 -2.64 13.51
CA LEU A 342 -14.73 -3.52 14.49
C LEU A 342 -15.63 -3.66 15.71
N LYS A 343 -15.95 -4.91 16.07
CA LYS A 343 -16.67 -5.20 17.32
C LYS A 343 -15.71 -5.04 18.51
N ASN A 344 -16.05 -4.17 19.42
CA ASN A 344 -15.40 -4.02 20.73
C ASN A 344 -15.47 -5.32 21.54
#